data_ddd4a3bd78debf5879a716bf56e8ace9
#
_entry.id   ddd4a3bd78debf5879a716bf56e8ace9
#
_cell.length_a   1.000
_cell.length_b   1.000
_cell.length_c   1.000
_cell.angle_alpha   90.00
_cell.angle_beta   90.00
_cell.angle_gamma   90.00
#
_symmetry.space_group_name_H-M   'P 1'
#
loop_
_entity.id
_entity.type
_entity.pdbx_description
1 polymer ?
#
loop_
_entity_poly.entity_id
_entity_poly.type
_entity_poly.pdbx_seq_one_letter_code
_entity_poly.pdbx_strand_id
1 'polypeptide(L)'
;MNLHQFRFVREAVRQNFNLTEAAKALYTSQPGVSKAIIELEDELGVEIFTRHGKRVRSLTEPGRIILASVEKILQEVESLKRVGKDYAAQDQGNLVIAATHTQARYSLPAAIAEFKKRFPKVHLSILQGSPTQEIGRAHV
;
A
#
# COMPACT_ATOMS: atom_id res chain seq x y z
N MET A 1 -4.20 20.63 -7.46
CA MET A 1 -4.83 19.51 -6.71
C MET A 1 -3.84 18.37 -6.61
N ASN A 2 -3.63 17.82 -5.44
CA ASN A 2 -2.67 16.72 -5.23
C ASN A 2 -3.07 15.86 -4.02
N LEU A 3 -2.40 14.70 -3.88
CA LEU A 3 -2.69 13.76 -2.80
C LEU A 3 -2.38 14.32 -1.40
N HIS A 4 -1.40 15.20 -1.27
CA HIS A 4 -1.09 15.82 0.02
C HIS A 4 -2.26 16.64 0.54
N GLN A 5 -2.89 17.42 -0.33
CA GLN A 5 -4.07 18.20 0.03
C GLN A 5 -5.20 17.28 0.49
N PHE A 6 -5.41 16.16 -0.17
CA PHE A 6 -6.42 15.17 0.21
C PHE A 6 -6.13 14.56 1.57
N ARG A 7 -4.88 14.22 1.83
CA ARG A 7 -4.46 13.69 3.14
C ARG A 7 -4.65 14.71 4.25
N PHE A 8 -4.38 15.97 3.99
CA PHE A 8 -4.58 17.04 4.96
C PHE A 8 -6.05 17.24 5.30
N VAL A 9 -6.93 17.21 4.31
CA VAL A 9 -8.39 17.27 4.52
C VAL A 9 -8.85 16.10 5.38
N ARG A 10 -8.48 14.89 5.03
CA ARG A 10 -8.86 13.68 5.78
C ARG A 10 -8.36 13.73 7.21
N GLU A 11 -7.12 14.09 7.41
CA GLU A 11 -6.52 14.12 8.74
C GLU A 11 -7.12 15.23 9.61
N ALA A 12 -7.44 16.38 9.03
CA ALA A 12 -8.13 17.44 9.75
C ALA A 12 -9.46 16.95 10.36
N VAL A 13 -10.22 16.17 9.61
CA VAL A 13 -11.46 15.57 10.09
C VAL A 13 -11.20 14.53 11.17
N ARG A 14 -10.21 13.66 10.97
CA ARG A 14 -9.83 12.62 11.95
C ARG A 14 -9.39 13.20 13.29
N GLN A 15 -8.76 14.36 13.27
CA GLN A 15 -8.27 15.05 14.46
C GLN A 15 -9.31 16.05 15.03
N ASN A 16 -10.58 15.85 14.74
CA ASN A 16 -11.68 16.71 15.20
C ASN A 16 -11.47 18.18 14.84
N PHE A 17 -11.01 18.43 13.62
CA PHE A 17 -10.75 19.77 13.05
C PHE A 17 -9.62 20.53 13.75
N ASN A 18 -8.74 19.82 14.45
CA ASN A 18 -7.55 20.39 15.05
C ASN A 18 -6.38 20.30 14.03
N LEU A 19 -6.07 21.41 13.37
CA LEU A 19 -5.04 21.44 12.33
C LEU A 19 -3.63 21.27 12.91
N THR A 20 -3.40 21.64 14.16
CA THR A 20 -2.12 21.42 14.84
C THR A 20 -1.86 19.92 15.03
N GLU A 21 -2.87 19.19 15.49
CA GLU A 21 -2.77 17.73 15.65
C GLU A 21 -2.68 17.01 14.29
N ALA A 22 -3.43 17.50 13.30
CA ALA A 22 -3.34 16.96 11.95
C ALA A 22 -1.92 17.14 11.37
N ALA A 23 -1.32 18.30 11.58
CA ALA A 23 0.05 18.56 11.16
C ALA A 23 1.06 17.62 11.83
N LYS A 24 0.91 17.39 13.13
CA LYS A 24 1.76 16.43 13.87
C LYS A 24 1.63 15.02 13.32
N ALA A 25 0.40 14.57 13.07
CA ALA A 25 0.14 13.23 12.53
C ALA A 25 0.76 13.02 11.15
N LEU A 26 0.89 14.08 10.36
CA LEU A 26 1.43 14.04 9.00
C LEU A 26 2.87 14.56 8.89
N TYR A 27 3.53 14.76 10.04
CA TYR A 27 4.94 15.20 10.10
C TYR A 27 5.19 16.51 9.32
N THR A 28 4.28 17.48 9.47
CA THR A 28 4.38 18.77 8.81
C THR A 28 3.99 19.90 9.76
N SER A 29 3.97 21.14 9.26
CA SER A 29 3.59 22.30 10.05
C SER A 29 2.11 22.64 9.91
N GLN A 30 1.52 23.24 10.94
CA GLN A 30 0.14 23.71 10.89
C GLN A 30 -0.10 24.74 9.79
N PRO A 31 0.77 25.75 9.58
CA PRO A 31 0.62 26.66 8.45
C PRO A 31 0.64 25.97 7.09
N GLY A 32 1.44 24.91 6.95
CA GLY A 32 1.49 24.10 5.74
C GLY A 32 0.17 23.40 5.44
N VAL A 33 -0.44 22.79 6.46
CA VAL A 33 -1.76 22.15 6.34
C VAL A 33 -2.83 23.20 5.98
N SER A 34 -2.86 24.31 6.70
CA SER A 34 -3.82 25.38 6.47
C SER A 34 -3.74 25.93 5.05
N LYS A 35 -2.53 26.22 4.59
CA LYS A 35 -2.28 26.72 3.24
C LYS A 35 -2.74 25.74 2.17
N ALA A 36 -2.39 24.46 2.31
CA ALA A 36 -2.77 23.43 1.36
C ALA A 36 -4.28 23.27 1.25
N ILE A 37 -5.00 23.34 2.37
CA ILE A 37 -6.46 23.26 2.39
C ILE A 37 -7.07 24.48 1.69
N ILE A 38 -6.57 25.67 1.95
CA ILE A 38 -7.05 26.91 1.31
C ILE A 38 -6.82 26.85 -0.20
N GLU A 39 -5.65 26.39 -0.62
CA GLU A 39 -5.34 26.25 -2.05
C GLU A 39 -6.32 25.25 -2.73
N LEU A 40 -6.66 24.18 -2.08
CA LEU A 40 -7.62 23.21 -2.59
C LEU A 40 -9.03 23.81 -2.66
N GLU A 41 -9.45 24.53 -1.62
CA GLU A 41 -10.73 25.24 -1.62
C GLU A 41 -10.81 26.27 -2.75
N ASP A 42 -9.75 27.01 -2.96
CA ASP A 42 -9.68 28.00 -4.05
C ASP A 42 -9.78 27.32 -5.43
N GLU A 43 -9.08 26.22 -5.62
CA GLU A 43 -9.14 25.48 -6.88
C GLU A 43 -10.53 24.89 -7.15
N LEU A 44 -11.19 24.37 -6.13
CA LEU A 44 -12.54 23.80 -6.27
C LEU A 44 -13.64 24.85 -6.28
N GLY A 45 -13.33 26.08 -5.84
CA GLY A 45 -14.29 27.17 -5.82
C GLY A 45 -15.33 27.07 -4.72
N VAL A 46 -15.11 26.24 -3.70
CA VAL A 46 -15.99 26.07 -2.54
C VAL A 46 -15.19 25.94 -1.26
N GLU A 47 -15.77 26.30 -0.14
CA GLU A 47 -15.17 26.01 1.16
C GLU A 47 -15.48 24.58 1.58
N ILE A 48 -14.45 23.88 2.04
CA ILE A 48 -14.58 22.51 2.57
C ILE A 48 -14.92 22.56 4.06
N PHE A 49 -14.33 23.52 4.77
CA PHE A 49 -14.50 23.68 6.21
C PHE A 49 -15.20 24.99 6.56
N THR A 50 -16.05 24.94 7.57
CA THR A 50 -16.52 26.16 8.22
C THR A 50 -15.43 26.68 9.13
N ARG A 51 -15.38 28.00 9.32
CA ARG A 51 -14.37 28.64 10.17
C ARG A 51 -15.02 29.59 11.15
N HIS A 52 -14.41 29.68 12.33
CA HIS A 52 -14.70 30.71 13.29
C HIS A 52 -13.42 31.56 13.42
N GLY A 53 -13.42 32.75 12.83
CA GLY A 53 -12.20 33.50 12.60
C GLY A 53 -11.28 32.73 11.66
N LYS A 54 -10.06 32.41 12.12
CA LYS A 54 -9.10 31.58 11.37
C LYS A 54 -9.18 30.11 11.70
N ARG A 55 -10.06 29.73 12.62
CA ARG A 55 -10.16 28.36 13.15
C ARG A 55 -11.17 27.52 12.37
N VAL A 56 -10.72 26.37 11.90
CA VAL A 56 -11.59 25.36 11.28
C VAL A 56 -12.48 24.73 12.36
N ARG A 57 -13.77 24.58 12.08
CA ARG A 57 -14.73 24.05 13.06
C ARG A 57 -15.44 22.78 12.64
N SER A 58 -15.88 22.72 11.40
CA SER A 58 -16.65 21.59 10.89
C SER A 58 -16.57 21.55 9.37
N LEU A 59 -17.22 20.56 8.78
CA LEU A 59 -17.35 20.49 7.33
C LEU A 59 -18.54 21.32 6.87
N THR A 60 -18.38 21.97 5.71
CA THR A 60 -19.50 22.52 4.96
C THR A 60 -20.28 21.39 4.30
N GLU A 61 -21.44 21.69 3.74
CA GLU A 61 -22.19 20.69 2.97
C GLU A 61 -21.39 20.18 1.76
N PRO A 62 -20.84 21.05 0.89
CA PRO A 62 -19.94 20.58 -0.16
C PRO A 62 -18.69 19.88 0.39
N GLY A 63 -18.20 20.29 1.56
CA GLY A 63 -17.07 19.63 2.22
C GLY A 63 -17.33 18.17 2.57
N ARG A 64 -18.54 17.81 2.95
CA ARG A 64 -18.92 16.40 3.21
C ARG A 64 -18.88 15.57 1.95
N ILE A 65 -19.35 16.12 0.85
CA ILE A 65 -19.33 15.45 -0.46
C ILE A 65 -17.88 15.29 -0.92
N ILE A 66 -17.07 16.33 -0.79
CA ILE A 66 -15.65 16.33 -1.15
C ILE A 66 -14.89 15.31 -0.30
N LEU A 67 -15.14 15.25 1.00
CA LEU A 67 -14.49 14.26 1.88
C LEU A 67 -14.78 12.84 1.43
N ALA A 68 -16.01 12.53 1.07
CA ALA A 68 -16.37 11.19 0.57
C ALA A 68 -15.56 10.82 -0.67
N SER A 69 -15.40 11.76 -1.60
CA SER A 69 -14.57 11.56 -2.79
C SER A 69 -13.08 11.44 -2.45
N VAL A 70 -12.59 12.27 -1.55
CA VAL A 70 -11.20 12.22 -1.06
C VAL A 70 -10.88 10.85 -0.46
N GLU A 71 -11.77 10.32 0.36
CA GLU A 71 -11.58 9.00 0.97
C GLU A 71 -11.53 7.89 -0.08
N LYS A 72 -12.37 7.95 -1.10
CA LYS A 72 -12.32 7.01 -2.21
C LYS A 72 -11.01 7.08 -2.98
N ILE A 73 -10.53 8.28 -3.27
CA ILE A 73 -9.25 8.48 -3.95
C ILE A 73 -8.10 7.89 -3.13
N LEU A 74 -8.08 8.16 -1.83
CA LEU A 74 -7.04 7.66 -0.95
C LEU A 74 -7.12 6.14 -0.75
N GLN A 75 -8.32 5.55 -0.77
CA GLN A 75 -8.48 4.09 -0.80
C GLN A 75 -7.90 3.50 -2.08
N GLU A 76 -8.11 4.14 -3.22
CA GLU A 76 -7.53 3.68 -4.49
C GLU A 76 -6.01 3.77 -4.47
N VAL A 77 -5.43 4.78 -3.84
CA VAL A 77 -3.98 4.87 -3.64
C VAL A 77 -3.47 3.66 -2.83
N GLU A 78 -4.17 3.28 -1.76
CA GLU A 78 -3.82 2.10 -0.98
C GLU A 78 -3.97 0.81 -1.79
N SER A 79 -4.98 0.74 -2.66
CA SER A 79 -5.15 -0.38 -3.58
C SER A 79 -3.98 -0.50 -4.55
N LEU A 80 -3.50 0.61 -5.09
CA LEU A 80 -2.31 0.62 -5.95
C LEU A 80 -1.07 0.12 -5.22
N LYS A 81 -0.88 0.53 -3.97
CA LYS A 81 0.24 0.05 -3.15
C LYS A 81 0.16 -1.45 -2.90
N ARG A 82 -1.03 -1.98 -2.66
CA ARG A 82 -1.25 -3.43 -2.48
C ARG A 82 -0.91 -4.20 -3.75
N VAL A 83 -1.36 -3.73 -4.90
CA VAL A 83 -1.01 -4.35 -6.18
C VAL A 83 0.51 -4.41 -6.34
N GLY A 84 1.21 -3.32 -6.08
CA GLY A 84 2.67 -3.28 -6.14
C GLY A 84 3.33 -4.29 -5.21
N LYS A 85 2.84 -4.40 -3.97
CA LYS A 85 3.34 -5.38 -2.98
C LYS A 85 3.05 -6.81 -3.42
N ASP A 86 1.86 -7.08 -3.91
CA ASP A 86 1.45 -8.43 -4.33
C ASP A 86 2.30 -8.91 -5.51
N TYR A 87 2.56 -8.06 -6.50
CA TYR A 87 3.42 -8.41 -7.62
C TYR A 87 4.89 -8.55 -7.21
N ALA A 88 5.37 -7.71 -6.32
CA ALA A 88 6.72 -7.85 -5.76
C ALA A 88 6.85 -9.16 -4.96
N ALA A 89 5.80 -9.56 -4.25
CA ALA A 89 5.78 -10.81 -3.48
C ALA A 89 5.71 -12.06 -4.36
N GLN A 90 5.19 -11.97 -5.59
CA GLN A 90 5.18 -13.09 -6.55
C GLN A 90 6.59 -13.52 -6.92
N ASP A 91 7.55 -12.60 -6.92
CA ASP A 91 8.95 -12.90 -7.20
C ASP A 91 9.72 -13.35 -5.96
N GLN A 92 9.07 -13.39 -4.80
CA GLN A 92 9.63 -13.77 -3.53
C GLN A 92 8.82 -14.90 -2.93
N GLY A 93 9.44 -15.68 -2.05
CA GLY A 93 8.76 -16.75 -1.34
C GLY A 93 9.63 -17.96 -1.18
N ASN A 94 9.01 -19.05 -0.74
CA ASN A 94 9.65 -20.34 -0.55
C ASN A 94 9.00 -21.37 -1.45
N LEU A 95 9.82 -22.05 -2.23
CA LEU A 95 9.40 -23.20 -3.02
C LEU A 95 10.12 -24.44 -2.49
N VAL A 96 9.34 -25.47 -2.14
CA VAL A 96 9.90 -26.76 -1.73
C VAL A 96 9.64 -27.76 -2.83
N ILE A 97 10.70 -28.41 -3.30
CA ILE A 97 10.62 -29.45 -4.34
C ILE A 97 10.97 -30.76 -3.70
N ALA A 98 10.07 -31.74 -3.83
CA ALA A 98 10.35 -33.13 -3.47
C ALA A 98 10.75 -33.89 -4.73
N ALA A 99 11.86 -34.60 -4.67
CA ALA A 99 12.42 -35.30 -5.83
C ALA A 99 13.04 -36.63 -5.42
N THR A 100 13.04 -37.59 -6.37
CA THR A 100 13.83 -38.80 -6.21
C THR A 100 15.30 -38.51 -6.26
N HIS A 101 16.11 -39.42 -5.72
CA HIS A 101 17.57 -39.28 -5.77
C HIS A 101 18.10 -39.14 -7.20
N THR A 102 17.55 -39.90 -8.13
CA THR A 102 17.92 -39.83 -9.56
C THR A 102 17.57 -38.49 -10.17
N GLN A 103 16.36 -37.97 -9.93
CA GLN A 103 15.93 -36.68 -10.43
C GLN A 103 16.79 -35.53 -9.87
N ALA A 104 17.07 -35.56 -8.57
CA ALA A 104 17.90 -34.55 -7.93
C ALA A 104 19.32 -34.52 -8.50
N ARG A 105 19.84 -35.68 -8.94
CA ARG A 105 21.20 -35.79 -9.46
C ARG A 105 21.33 -35.40 -10.93
N TYR A 106 20.36 -35.71 -11.79
CA TYR A 106 20.49 -35.60 -13.22
C TYR A 106 19.58 -34.57 -13.88
N SER A 107 18.37 -34.42 -13.43
CA SER A 107 17.36 -33.56 -14.07
C SER A 107 17.20 -32.19 -13.43
N LEU A 108 17.21 -32.14 -12.10
CA LEU A 108 16.91 -30.93 -11.34
C LEU A 108 17.98 -29.83 -11.41
N PRO A 109 19.30 -30.12 -11.45
CA PRO A 109 20.30 -29.05 -11.41
C PRO A 109 20.13 -28.01 -12.51
N ALA A 110 19.84 -28.43 -13.74
CA ALA A 110 19.62 -27.53 -14.86
C ALA A 110 18.33 -26.70 -14.69
N ALA A 111 17.25 -27.36 -14.27
CA ALA A 111 15.95 -26.70 -14.02
C ALA A 111 16.05 -25.68 -12.88
N ILE A 112 16.76 -26.02 -11.81
CA ILE A 112 16.99 -25.12 -10.66
C ILE A 112 17.82 -23.90 -11.08
N ALA A 113 18.85 -24.09 -11.86
CA ALA A 113 19.68 -22.99 -12.34
C ALA A 113 18.86 -21.99 -13.18
N GLU A 114 18.00 -22.49 -14.06
CA GLU A 114 17.09 -21.67 -14.84
C GLU A 114 16.07 -20.94 -13.97
N PHE A 115 15.48 -21.63 -13.00
CA PHE A 115 14.53 -21.05 -12.06
C PHE A 115 15.15 -19.93 -11.23
N LYS A 116 16.37 -20.12 -10.73
CA LYS A 116 17.07 -19.11 -9.93
C LYS A 116 17.42 -17.86 -10.75
N LYS A 117 17.66 -17.99 -12.02
CA LYS A 117 17.86 -16.86 -12.91
C LYS A 117 16.61 -16.04 -13.09
N ARG A 118 15.44 -16.69 -13.23
CA ARG A 118 14.15 -16.03 -13.40
C ARG A 118 13.60 -15.46 -12.10
N PHE A 119 13.80 -16.15 -10.99
CA PHE A 119 13.23 -15.79 -9.68
C PHE A 119 14.32 -15.79 -8.62
N PRO A 120 15.25 -14.82 -8.66
CA PRO A 120 16.40 -14.81 -7.73
C PRO A 120 16.01 -14.58 -6.26
N LYS A 121 14.81 -14.04 -6.02
CA LYS A 121 14.31 -13.76 -4.66
C LYS A 121 13.54 -14.91 -4.05
N VAL A 122 13.27 -15.97 -4.80
CA VAL A 122 12.56 -17.16 -4.30
C VAL A 122 13.58 -18.10 -3.66
N HIS A 123 13.29 -18.51 -2.43
CA HIS A 123 14.09 -19.50 -1.73
C HIS A 123 13.66 -20.90 -2.13
N LEU A 124 14.61 -21.68 -2.64
CA LEU A 124 14.36 -23.03 -3.12
C LEU A 124 14.90 -24.07 -2.13
N SER A 125 14.06 -25.00 -1.72
CA SER A 125 14.41 -26.15 -0.90
C SER A 125 14.11 -27.44 -1.64
N ILE A 126 15.04 -28.39 -1.61
CA ILE A 126 14.88 -29.68 -2.25
C ILE A 126 14.86 -30.76 -1.18
N LEU A 127 13.81 -31.57 -1.21
CA LEU A 127 13.70 -32.76 -0.37
C LEU A 127 13.87 -34.00 -1.21
N GLN A 128 14.77 -34.90 -0.78
CA GLN A 128 14.99 -36.18 -1.43
C GLN A 128 14.27 -37.28 -0.64
N GLY A 129 13.67 -38.20 -1.38
CA GLY A 129 12.94 -39.31 -0.76
C GLY A 129 12.41 -40.30 -1.78
N SER A 130 11.63 -41.29 -1.30
CA SER A 130 10.93 -42.20 -2.18
C SER A 130 9.76 -41.52 -2.88
N PRO A 131 9.27 -42.01 -4.03
CA PRO A 131 8.12 -41.44 -4.71
C PRO A 131 6.88 -41.23 -3.81
N THR A 132 6.65 -42.14 -2.86
CA THR A 132 5.56 -42.00 -1.90
C THR A 132 5.71 -40.84 -0.98
N GLN A 133 6.92 -40.49 -0.58
CA GLN A 133 7.21 -39.32 0.25
C GLN A 133 7.06 -38.02 -0.53
N GLU A 134 7.38 -38.04 -1.80
CA GLU A 134 7.28 -36.83 -2.68
C GLU A 134 5.85 -36.31 -2.75
N ILE A 135 4.87 -37.23 -2.90
CA ILE A 135 3.46 -36.86 -3.02
C ILE A 135 2.95 -36.09 -1.80
N GLY A 136 3.42 -36.47 -0.59
CA GLY A 136 2.99 -35.83 0.64
C GLY A 136 3.76 -34.54 1.00
N ARG A 137 4.82 -34.17 0.27
CA ARG A 137 5.71 -33.06 0.61
C ARG A 137 5.83 -31.99 -0.45
N ALA A 138 5.21 -32.16 -1.60
CA ALA A 138 5.20 -31.14 -2.65
C ALA A 138 4.29 -29.98 -2.26
N HIS A 139 4.86 -28.79 -2.12
CA HIS A 139 4.15 -27.55 -1.82
C HIS A 139 4.55 -26.48 -2.85
N VAL A 140 3.56 -25.82 -3.37
CA VAL A 140 3.75 -24.72 -4.31
C VAL A 140 3.20 -23.42 -3.73
#